data_7c7f695dee73f0fcc00f524ea9559fb9
#
_entry.id   7c7f695dee73f0fcc00f524ea9559fb9
#
_cell.length_a   1.000
_cell.length_b   1.000
_cell.length_c   1.000
_cell.angle_alpha   90.00
_cell.angle_beta   90.00
_cell.angle_gamma   90.00
#
_symmetry.space_group_name_H-M   'P 1'
#
loop_
_entity.id
_entity.type
_entity.pdbx_description
1 polymer ?
#
loop_
_entity_poly.entity_id
_entity_poly.type
_entity_poly.pdbx_seq_one_letter_code
_entity_poly.pdbx_strand_id
1 'polypeptide(L)'
;MEYKICKLQFSTGLHIGKGMLTDGEPIFMADTFFSALCHEALGISEGIEKLVHYCKSGKLKLSDGLPYIDDTLYVPKPMTTVETKEEGNSKVKKAFKKLKYIPINKIEEYMKGNLDAQKEKEKLSRLGKYEMTQKASISYEEGLDALPYYIGSYHYSKNA
;
A
#
# COMPACT_ATOMS: atom_id res chain seq x y z
N MET A 1 11.90 14.47 -17.93
CA MET A 1 10.72 13.85 -17.33
C MET A 1 10.63 14.39 -15.90
N GLU A 2 9.52 15.01 -15.54
CA GLU A 2 9.32 15.56 -14.18
C GLU A 2 8.62 14.51 -13.33
N TYR A 3 9.10 14.27 -12.12
CA TYR A 3 8.48 13.37 -11.16
C TYR A 3 7.92 14.19 -10.00
N LYS A 4 6.71 13.88 -9.57
CA LYS A 4 6.08 14.48 -8.40
C LYS A 4 5.80 13.38 -7.37
N ILE A 5 6.21 13.62 -6.15
CA ILE A 5 5.87 12.76 -5.01
C ILE A 5 4.67 13.38 -4.32
N CYS A 6 3.58 12.64 -4.25
CA CYS A 6 2.37 13.03 -3.54
C CYS A 6 2.27 12.22 -2.25
N LYS A 7 2.24 12.88 -1.10
CA LYS A 7 1.98 12.24 0.19
C LYS A 7 0.46 12.15 0.37
N LEU A 8 -0.06 10.94 0.51
CA LEU A 8 -1.46 10.68 0.81
C LEU A 8 -1.59 10.36 2.29
N GLN A 9 -2.52 11.02 2.96
CA GLN A 9 -2.82 10.82 4.37
C GLN A 9 -4.29 10.47 4.52
N PHE A 10 -4.57 9.38 5.23
CA PHE A 10 -5.92 8.88 5.43
C PHE A 10 -6.35 9.09 6.86
N SER A 11 -7.49 9.75 7.07
CA SER A 11 -8.09 9.98 8.39
C SER A 11 -8.94 8.82 8.88
N THR A 12 -9.34 7.93 7.98
CA THR A 12 -10.18 6.76 8.26
C THR A 12 -9.51 5.49 7.74
N GLY A 13 -9.99 4.33 8.18
CA GLY A 13 -9.54 3.06 7.64
C GLY A 13 -9.86 2.93 6.15
N LEU A 14 -8.93 2.40 5.39
CA LEU A 14 -9.05 2.18 3.97
C LEU A 14 -9.23 0.68 3.70
N HIS A 15 -10.30 0.32 2.96
CA HIS A 15 -10.50 -1.04 2.50
C HIS A 15 -9.86 -1.21 1.13
N ILE A 16 -8.78 -1.97 1.07
CA ILE A 16 -8.11 -2.37 -0.18
C ILE A 16 -8.16 -3.88 -0.24
N GLY A 17 -9.17 -4.39 -0.95
CA GLY A 17 -9.41 -5.83 -1.07
C GLY A 17 -8.76 -6.44 -2.31
N LYS A 18 -8.61 -7.77 -2.28
CA LYS A 18 -8.24 -8.60 -3.42
C LYS A 18 -9.39 -9.48 -3.91
N GLY A 19 -10.61 -9.10 -3.55
CA GLY A 19 -11.85 -9.79 -3.94
C GLY A 19 -12.73 -10.22 -2.78
N MET A 20 -12.23 -10.15 -1.53
CA MET A 20 -13.03 -10.46 -0.34
C MET A 20 -13.19 -9.22 0.54
N LEU A 21 -14.38 -9.06 1.14
CA LEU A 21 -14.65 -7.94 2.07
C LEU A 21 -13.76 -7.96 3.31
N THR A 22 -13.27 -9.12 3.70
CA THR A 22 -12.37 -9.29 4.85
C THR A 22 -10.91 -8.95 4.52
N ASP A 23 -10.57 -8.68 3.27
CA ASP A 23 -9.21 -8.26 2.92
C ASP A 23 -8.92 -6.85 3.43
N GLY A 24 -7.65 -6.54 3.67
CA GLY A 24 -7.21 -5.21 4.08
C GLY A 24 -5.73 -5.05 3.79
N GLU A 25 -5.39 -4.76 2.54
CA GLU A 25 -3.99 -4.56 2.15
C GLU A 25 -3.51 -3.17 2.58
N PRO A 26 -2.27 -3.06 3.04
CA PRO A 26 -1.69 -1.77 3.44
C PRO A 26 -1.20 -0.94 2.25
N ILE A 27 -1.18 -1.50 1.06
CA ILE A 27 -0.63 -0.89 -0.15
C ILE A 27 -1.65 -1.07 -1.28
N PHE A 28 -1.95 0.01 -1.97
CA PHE A 28 -2.75 -0.03 -3.19
C PHE A 28 -1.85 -0.03 -4.43
N MET A 29 -2.31 -0.71 -5.46
CA MET A 29 -1.64 -0.76 -6.75
C MET A 29 -2.03 0.43 -7.63
N ALA A 30 -1.20 0.76 -8.61
CA ALA A 30 -1.42 1.89 -9.53
C ALA A 30 -2.75 1.78 -10.30
N ASP A 31 -3.20 0.58 -10.65
CA ASP A 31 -4.47 0.33 -11.32
C ASP A 31 -5.68 0.62 -10.41
N THR A 32 -5.58 0.22 -9.14
CA THR A 32 -6.60 0.52 -8.12
C THR A 32 -6.71 2.03 -7.92
N PHE A 33 -5.57 2.72 -7.84
CA PHE A 33 -5.55 4.17 -7.71
C PHE A 33 -6.08 4.87 -8.96
N PHE A 34 -5.71 4.39 -10.15
CA PHE A 34 -6.25 4.89 -11.41
C PHE A 34 -7.78 4.72 -11.48
N SER A 35 -8.31 3.56 -11.06
CA SER A 35 -9.75 3.33 -10.98
C SER A 35 -10.44 4.33 -10.06
N ALA A 36 -9.88 4.61 -8.88
CA ALA A 36 -10.42 5.62 -7.97
C ALA A 36 -10.41 7.02 -8.60
N LEU A 37 -9.35 7.40 -9.30
CA LEU A 37 -9.28 8.67 -10.04
C LEU A 37 -10.32 8.74 -11.16
N CYS A 38 -10.62 7.64 -11.83
CA CYS A 38 -11.69 7.59 -12.83
C CYS A 38 -13.07 7.85 -12.19
N HIS A 39 -13.34 7.27 -11.02
CA HIS A 39 -14.58 7.53 -10.30
C HIS A 39 -14.74 9.01 -9.91
N GLU A 40 -13.70 9.63 -9.40
CA GLU A 40 -13.71 11.06 -9.07
C GLU A 40 -13.85 11.94 -10.32
N ALA A 41 -13.22 11.53 -11.42
CA ALA A 41 -13.28 12.25 -12.68
C ALA A 41 -14.69 12.26 -13.31
N LEU A 42 -15.59 11.34 -12.93
CA LEU A 42 -17.00 11.34 -13.37
C LEU A 42 -17.74 12.62 -12.96
N GLY A 43 -17.37 13.22 -11.82
CA GLY A 43 -17.94 14.48 -11.34
C GLY A 43 -17.41 15.73 -12.05
N ILE A 44 -16.45 15.59 -12.97
CA ILE A 44 -15.78 16.70 -13.66
C ILE A 44 -16.11 16.64 -15.14
N SER A 45 -16.54 17.76 -15.75
CA SER A 45 -16.80 17.82 -17.19
C SER A 45 -15.56 17.41 -18.00
N GLU A 46 -15.72 16.43 -18.90
CA GLU A 46 -14.63 15.84 -19.70
C GLU A 46 -13.46 15.26 -18.84
N GLY A 47 -13.72 14.98 -17.56
CA GLY A 47 -12.66 14.55 -16.63
C GLY A 47 -12.08 13.21 -16.99
N ILE A 48 -12.92 12.23 -17.31
CA ILE A 48 -12.48 10.88 -17.72
C ILE A 48 -11.71 10.92 -19.03
N GLU A 49 -12.23 11.62 -20.03
CA GLU A 49 -11.60 11.72 -21.35
C GLU A 49 -10.19 12.34 -21.23
N LYS A 50 -10.05 13.40 -20.44
CA LYS A 50 -8.77 14.04 -20.17
C LYS A 50 -7.82 13.10 -19.43
N LEU A 51 -8.29 12.42 -18.37
CA LEU A 51 -7.49 11.48 -17.59
C LEU A 51 -6.96 10.35 -18.47
N VAL A 52 -7.84 9.70 -19.24
CA VAL A 52 -7.49 8.61 -20.16
C VAL A 52 -6.53 9.10 -21.25
N HIS A 53 -6.77 10.28 -21.81
CA HIS A 53 -5.89 10.89 -22.81
C HIS A 53 -4.47 11.10 -22.27
N TYR A 54 -4.32 11.64 -21.06
CA TYR A 54 -3.01 11.86 -20.46
C TYR A 54 -2.26 10.56 -20.17
N CYS A 55 -2.97 9.52 -19.72
CA CYS A 55 -2.37 8.19 -19.52
C CYS A 55 -1.94 7.57 -20.85
N LYS A 56 -2.82 7.55 -21.86
CA LYS A 56 -2.51 7.00 -23.20
C LYS A 56 -1.38 7.73 -23.90
N SER A 57 -1.29 9.05 -23.74
CA SER A 57 -0.20 9.86 -24.32
C SER A 57 1.10 9.80 -23.52
N GLY A 58 1.13 9.07 -22.38
CA GLY A 58 2.30 8.94 -21.51
C GLY A 58 2.64 10.21 -20.72
N LYS A 59 1.76 11.23 -20.74
CA LYS A 59 1.92 12.46 -19.95
C LYS A 59 1.66 12.24 -18.48
N LEU A 60 0.79 11.29 -18.12
CA LEU A 60 0.54 10.87 -16.74
C LEU A 60 0.92 9.41 -16.59
N LYS A 61 1.77 9.14 -15.61
CA LYS A 61 2.14 7.80 -15.16
C LYS A 61 1.98 7.75 -13.65
N LEU A 62 1.35 6.72 -13.14
CA LEU A 62 1.13 6.52 -11.72
C LEU A 62 2.00 5.36 -11.24
N SER A 63 2.50 5.46 -10.03
CA SER A 63 3.12 4.34 -9.31
C SER A 63 2.13 3.70 -8.36
N ASP A 64 2.47 2.54 -7.84
CA ASP A 64 1.83 1.98 -6.66
C ASP A 64 1.98 2.93 -5.47
N GLY A 65 1.09 2.81 -4.49
CA GLY A 65 1.26 3.47 -3.21
C GLY A 65 2.48 2.88 -2.49
N LEU A 66 3.40 3.74 -2.06
CA LEU A 66 4.62 3.31 -1.37
C LEU A 66 4.53 3.70 0.11
N PRO A 67 5.03 2.85 1.04
CA PRO A 67 5.04 3.20 2.45
C PRO A 67 5.88 4.45 2.70
N TYR A 68 5.37 5.33 3.55
CA TYR A 68 6.07 6.50 4.03
C TYR A 68 5.91 6.56 5.55
N ILE A 69 7.00 6.53 6.29
CA ILE A 69 7.00 6.43 7.75
C ILE A 69 8.10 7.31 8.32
N ASP A 70 7.77 8.16 9.28
CA ASP A 70 8.74 9.02 9.96
C ASP A 70 9.67 9.75 8.96
N ASP A 71 9.09 10.43 7.96
CA ASP A 71 9.79 11.16 6.90
C ASP A 71 10.72 10.30 6.00
N THR A 72 10.52 8.99 6.01
CA THR A 72 11.28 8.06 5.19
C THR A 72 10.38 7.38 4.16
N LEU A 73 10.71 7.53 2.88
CA LEU A 73 10.07 6.77 1.79
C LEU A 73 10.66 5.37 1.73
N TYR A 74 9.79 4.39 1.66
CA TYR A 74 10.14 2.98 1.43
C TYR A 74 9.82 2.60 0.00
N VAL A 75 10.73 1.86 -0.63
CA VAL A 75 10.58 1.36 -1.99
C VAL A 75 10.60 -0.17 -1.99
N PRO A 76 10.01 -0.84 -3.00
CA PRO A 76 10.13 -2.28 -3.14
C PRO A 76 11.61 -2.69 -3.19
N LYS A 77 11.97 -3.76 -2.50
CA LYS A 77 13.34 -4.25 -2.55
C LYS A 77 13.70 -4.67 -3.99
N PRO A 78 14.93 -4.40 -4.46
CA PRO A 78 15.41 -4.87 -5.75
C PRO A 78 15.28 -6.38 -5.90
N MET A 79 14.87 -6.85 -7.08
CA MET A 79 14.75 -8.28 -7.41
C MET A 79 16.11 -8.89 -7.77
N THR A 80 17.10 -8.67 -6.91
CA THR A 80 18.44 -9.22 -7.04
C THR A 80 18.73 -10.20 -5.92
N THR A 81 19.57 -11.18 -6.17
CA THR A 81 20.08 -12.06 -5.11
C THR A 81 21.14 -11.30 -4.33
N VAL A 82 20.86 -11.03 -3.08
CA VAL A 82 21.81 -10.40 -2.14
C VAL A 82 22.17 -11.42 -1.07
N GLU A 83 23.45 -11.67 -0.91
CA GLU A 83 23.96 -12.52 0.17
C GLU A 83 24.14 -11.70 1.43
N THR A 84 23.55 -12.15 2.54
CA THR A 84 23.77 -11.52 3.83
C THR A 84 25.13 -11.90 4.37
N LYS A 85 25.89 -10.93 4.87
CA LYS A 85 27.25 -11.16 5.43
C LYS A 85 27.26 -11.95 6.73
N GLU A 86 26.13 -12.08 7.42
CA GLU A 86 26.03 -12.92 8.62
C GLU A 86 25.94 -14.39 8.24
N GLU A 87 27.08 -15.07 8.25
CA GLU A 87 27.15 -16.51 8.07
C GLU A 87 26.51 -17.21 9.28
N GLY A 88 25.62 -18.18 9.01
CA GLY A 88 25.08 -19.10 10.02
C GLY A 88 23.76 -18.72 10.67
N ASN A 89 23.26 -17.48 10.61
CA ASN A 89 22.00 -17.10 11.25
C ASN A 89 20.77 -17.28 10.34
N SER A 90 20.13 -18.45 10.43
CA SER A 90 18.90 -18.76 9.66
C SER A 90 17.76 -17.75 9.87
N LYS A 91 17.66 -17.13 11.05
CA LYS A 91 16.61 -16.13 11.35
C LYS A 91 16.84 -14.85 10.57
N VAL A 92 18.07 -14.36 10.51
CA VAL A 92 18.45 -13.15 9.75
C VAL A 92 18.19 -13.35 8.26
N LYS A 93 18.62 -14.48 7.70
CA LYS A 93 18.36 -14.84 6.29
C LYS A 93 16.87 -14.89 5.98
N LYS A 94 16.05 -15.46 6.89
CA LYS A 94 14.59 -15.49 6.73
C LYS A 94 13.96 -14.09 6.80
N ALA A 95 14.40 -13.25 7.74
CA ALA A 95 13.92 -11.86 7.86
C ALA A 95 14.24 -11.06 6.60
N PHE A 96 15.48 -11.16 6.09
CA PHE A 96 15.92 -10.49 4.87
C PHE A 96 15.13 -10.92 3.63
N LYS A 97 14.82 -12.21 3.49
CA LYS A 97 13.98 -12.73 2.40
C LYS A 97 12.54 -12.21 2.49
N LYS A 98 11.98 -12.10 3.69
CA LYS A 98 10.59 -11.65 3.93
C LYS A 98 10.41 -10.15 3.81
N LEU A 99 11.48 -9.36 3.83
CA LEU A 99 11.39 -7.92 3.68
C LEU A 99 10.89 -7.60 2.26
N LYS A 100 9.78 -6.86 2.17
CA LYS A 100 9.18 -6.44 0.89
C LYS A 100 9.61 -5.04 0.47
N TYR A 101 9.77 -4.16 1.44
CA TYR A 101 10.10 -2.74 1.25
C TYR A 101 11.33 -2.37 2.06
N ILE A 102 12.14 -1.49 1.52
CA ILE A 102 13.36 -0.97 2.15
C ILE A 102 13.37 0.56 2.10
N PRO A 103 13.96 1.24 3.09
CA PRO A 103 14.12 2.68 3.04
C PRO A 103 14.95 3.10 1.83
N ILE A 104 14.51 4.13 1.11
CA ILE A 104 15.22 4.59 -0.10
C ILE A 104 16.68 4.98 0.17
N ASN A 105 16.95 5.53 1.36
CA ASN A 105 18.30 5.92 1.78
C ASN A 105 19.18 4.73 2.23
N LYS A 106 18.64 3.51 2.27
CA LYS A 106 19.36 2.28 2.66
C LYS A 106 19.48 1.24 1.57
N ILE A 107 19.22 1.62 0.32
CA ILE A 107 19.36 0.74 -0.84
C ILE A 107 20.79 0.17 -0.92
N GLU A 108 21.81 1.01 -0.69
CA GLU A 108 23.21 0.54 -0.73
C GLU A 108 23.54 -0.45 0.39
N GLU A 109 23.04 -0.21 1.61
CA GLU A 109 23.21 -1.14 2.74
C GLU A 109 22.56 -2.49 2.42
N TYR A 110 21.36 -2.44 1.80
CA TYR A 110 20.67 -3.65 1.34
C TYR A 110 21.50 -4.39 0.30
N MET A 111 21.98 -3.69 -0.74
CA MET A 111 22.77 -4.30 -1.83
C MET A 111 24.08 -4.92 -1.34
N LYS A 112 24.67 -4.38 -0.27
CA LYS A 112 25.88 -4.90 0.38
C LYS A 112 25.57 -6.03 1.38
N GLY A 113 24.29 -6.39 1.61
CA GLY A 113 23.88 -7.43 2.57
C GLY A 113 24.04 -7.02 4.04
N ASN A 114 24.18 -5.72 4.33
CA ASN A 114 24.44 -5.17 5.67
C ASN A 114 23.16 -4.60 6.33
N LEU A 115 22.02 -4.61 5.63
CA LEU A 115 20.78 -4.05 6.17
C LEU A 115 20.24 -4.90 7.31
N ASP A 116 19.94 -4.28 8.45
CA ASP A 116 19.23 -4.96 9.55
C ASP A 116 17.73 -5.12 9.19
N ALA A 117 17.41 -6.26 8.59
CA ALA A 117 16.06 -6.56 8.14
C ALA A 117 15.04 -6.68 9.28
N GLN A 118 15.46 -7.06 10.48
CA GLN A 118 14.58 -7.17 11.64
C GLN A 118 14.13 -5.77 12.09
N LYS A 119 15.07 -4.85 12.21
CA LYS A 119 14.82 -3.45 12.58
C LYS A 119 13.93 -2.75 11.55
N GLU A 120 14.17 -2.97 10.26
CA GLU A 120 13.34 -2.37 9.21
C GLU A 120 11.93 -2.99 9.19
N LYS A 121 11.77 -4.27 9.48
CA LYS A 121 10.45 -4.88 9.65
C LYS A 121 9.67 -4.27 10.82
N GLU A 122 10.34 -4.01 11.96
CA GLU A 122 9.73 -3.35 13.11
C GLU A 122 9.29 -1.93 12.80
N LYS A 123 10.09 -1.18 12.03
CA LYS A 123 9.68 0.14 11.55
C LYS A 123 8.48 0.07 10.61
N LEU A 124 8.49 -0.85 9.65
CA LEU A 124 7.37 -1.05 8.73
C LEU A 124 6.07 -1.43 9.45
N SER A 125 6.14 -2.09 10.61
CA SER A 125 4.94 -2.37 11.41
C SER A 125 4.27 -1.11 11.99
N ARG A 126 4.97 0.02 12.01
CA ARG A 126 4.42 1.32 12.43
C ARG A 126 3.59 2.00 11.35
N LEU A 127 3.58 1.48 10.12
CA LEU A 127 2.76 2.02 9.03
C LEU A 127 1.29 2.11 9.43
N GLY A 128 0.79 1.12 10.17
CA GLY A 128 -0.59 1.08 10.62
C GLY A 128 -0.99 -0.31 11.09
N LYS A 129 -2.29 -0.52 11.22
CA LYS A 129 -2.86 -1.79 11.67
C LYS A 129 -4.07 -2.17 10.83
N TYR A 130 -4.24 -3.47 10.64
CA TYR A 130 -5.45 -4.04 10.08
C TYR A 130 -6.52 -4.17 11.18
N GLU A 131 -7.75 -3.79 10.86
CA GLU A 131 -8.91 -3.96 11.73
C GLU A 131 -10.06 -4.60 10.95
N MET A 132 -10.82 -5.46 11.62
CA MET A 132 -12.01 -6.06 11.07
C MET A 132 -13.23 -5.48 11.83
N THR A 133 -14.17 -4.92 11.09
CA THR A 133 -15.39 -4.32 11.64
C THR A 133 -16.60 -5.11 11.17
N GLN A 134 -17.50 -5.44 12.09
CA GLN A 134 -18.79 -6.01 11.79
C GLN A 134 -19.74 -4.91 11.36
N LYS A 135 -20.46 -5.14 10.27
CA LYS A 135 -21.53 -4.28 9.74
C LYS A 135 -22.77 -5.12 9.49
N ALA A 136 -23.90 -4.46 9.31
CA ALA A 136 -25.16 -5.09 8.95
C ALA A 136 -25.64 -4.58 7.60
N SER A 137 -25.99 -5.51 6.72
CA SER A 137 -26.70 -5.20 5.47
C SER A 137 -28.20 -5.15 5.81
N ILE A 138 -28.81 -3.99 5.62
CA ILE A 138 -30.24 -3.76 5.83
C ILE A 138 -30.93 -3.86 4.47
N SER A 139 -31.91 -4.77 4.35
CA SER A 139 -32.74 -4.83 3.15
C SER A 139 -33.69 -3.62 3.08
N TYR A 140 -33.99 -3.18 1.86
CA TYR A 140 -35.06 -2.22 1.61
C TYR A 140 -36.45 -2.87 1.61
N GLU A 141 -36.53 -4.21 1.58
CA GLU A 141 -37.78 -4.96 1.66
C GLU A 141 -38.19 -5.13 3.13
N GLU A 142 -39.44 -4.78 3.44
CA GLU A 142 -39.99 -4.93 4.79
C GLU A 142 -40.05 -6.41 5.20
N GLY A 143 -39.68 -6.70 6.46
CA GLY A 143 -39.76 -8.03 7.03
C GLY A 143 -38.54 -8.92 6.82
N LEU A 144 -37.47 -8.44 6.20
CA LEU A 144 -36.20 -9.16 6.13
C LEU A 144 -35.25 -8.73 7.26
N ASP A 145 -34.65 -9.72 7.91
CA ASP A 145 -33.65 -9.50 8.96
C ASP A 145 -32.37 -8.88 8.41
N ALA A 146 -31.74 -8.06 9.22
CA ALA A 146 -30.42 -7.53 8.92
C ALA A 146 -29.37 -8.65 8.93
N LEU A 147 -28.59 -8.76 7.86
CA LEU A 147 -27.54 -9.77 7.72
C LEU A 147 -26.18 -9.18 8.14
N PRO A 148 -25.55 -9.73 9.18
CA PRO A 148 -24.23 -9.27 9.60
C PRO A 148 -23.16 -9.72 8.59
N TYR A 149 -22.19 -8.83 8.33
CA TYR A 149 -21.00 -9.13 7.53
C TYR A 149 -19.78 -8.44 8.11
N TYR A 150 -18.61 -8.89 7.75
CA TYR A 150 -17.34 -8.32 8.19
C TYR A 150 -16.63 -7.62 7.04
N ILE A 151 -16.05 -6.45 7.33
CA ILE A 151 -15.21 -5.71 6.42
C ILE A 151 -13.85 -5.47 7.05
N GLY A 152 -12.79 -5.82 6.33
CA GLY A 152 -11.42 -5.53 6.71
C GLY A 152 -11.02 -4.14 6.26
N SER A 153 -10.31 -3.39 7.08
CA SER A 153 -9.74 -2.10 6.72
C SER A 153 -8.35 -1.94 7.32
N TYR A 154 -7.50 -1.18 6.63
CA TYR A 154 -6.18 -0.83 7.12
C TYR A 154 -6.19 0.63 7.60
N HIS A 155 -5.82 0.83 8.87
CA HIS A 155 -5.74 2.12 9.52
C HIS A 155 -4.28 2.56 9.59
N TYR A 156 -3.96 3.60 8.84
CA TYR A 156 -2.61 4.16 8.84
C TYR A 156 -2.32 4.95 10.13
N SER A 157 -1.08 4.93 10.58
CA SER A 157 -0.67 5.72 11.73
C SER A 157 -0.54 7.20 11.34
N LYS A 158 -0.54 8.09 12.34
CA LYS A 158 -0.41 9.56 12.09
C LYS A 158 0.90 9.96 11.42
N ASN A 159 1.93 9.13 11.53
CA ASN A 159 3.27 9.37 10.97
C ASN A 159 3.53 8.54 9.70
N ALA A 160 2.48 7.96 9.13
CA ALA A 160 2.55 7.15 7.92
C ALA A 160 2.01 7.92 6.71
#